data_e61ec514d83acba95d72c078ccceaa37
#
_entry.id   e61ec514d83acba95d72c078ccceaa37
#
_cell.length_a   1.000
_cell.length_b   1.000
_cell.length_c   1.000
_cell.angle_alpha   90.00
_cell.angle_beta   90.00
_cell.angle_gamma   90.00
#
_symmetry.space_group_name_H-M   'P 1'
#
loop_
_entity.id
_entity.type
_entity.pdbx_description
1 polymer ?
#
loop_
_entity_poly.entity_id
_entity_poly.type
_entity_poly.pdbx_seq_one_letter_code
_entity_poly.pdbx_strand_id
1 'polypeptide(L)'
;MSKKRDGGYLISQIHQLSGRIFSKKLKDYQIDINHAQGRIIFALWKKDQIPINDLSKETALSKSSLTTMLERLEKSGHIIRKQSETDKRITIVCLTSKSSSLRSDYQKISADMIELFYKDFTDDEVSQFELSLKKILKNLKNK
;
A
#
# COMPACT_ATOMS: atom_id res chain seq x y z
N MET A 1 -22.69 28.50 11.90
CA MET A 1 -22.98 27.10 11.54
C MET A 1 -21.87 26.53 10.68
N SER A 2 -21.34 25.39 11.05
CA SER A 2 -20.36 24.70 10.23
C SER A 2 -21.06 23.98 9.07
N LYS A 3 -20.46 24.05 7.88
CA LYS A 3 -20.92 23.25 6.74
C LYS A 3 -20.65 21.76 7.03
N LYS A 4 -21.59 20.92 6.63
CA LYS A 4 -21.39 19.48 6.68
C LYS A 4 -20.20 19.09 5.79
N ARG A 5 -19.31 18.27 6.30
CA ARG A 5 -18.10 17.82 5.60
C ARG A 5 -18.08 16.29 5.55
N ASP A 6 -18.08 15.74 4.36
CA ASP A 6 -18.16 14.30 4.14
C ASP A 6 -16.83 13.68 3.66
N GLY A 7 -15.74 14.46 3.66
CA GLY A 7 -14.45 14.01 3.11
C GLY A 7 -13.94 12.72 3.71
N GLY A 8 -13.92 12.64 5.03
CA GLY A 8 -13.46 11.42 5.72
C GLY A 8 -14.31 10.21 5.42
N TYR A 9 -15.63 10.39 5.39
CA TYR A 9 -16.56 9.32 5.05
C TYR A 9 -16.38 8.84 3.60
N LEU A 10 -16.23 9.78 2.67
CA LEU A 10 -16.00 9.47 1.26
C LEU A 10 -14.68 8.71 1.07
N ILE A 11 -13.62 9.15 1.74
CA ILE A 11 -12.33 8.44 1.71
C ILE A 11 -12.49 7.01 2.20
N SER A 12 -13.23 6.82 3.29
CA SER A 12 -13.49 5.48 3.85
C SER A 12 -14.22 4.58 2.85
N GLN A 13 -15.29 5.09 2.22
CA GLN A 13 -16.03 4.34 1.20
C GLN A 13 -15.16 4.00 -0.01
N ILE A 14 -14.39 4.97 -0.50
CA ILE A 14 -13.48 4.80 -1.63
C ILE A 14 -12.45 3.73 -1.30
N HIS A 15 -11.87 3.78 -0.11
CA HIS A 15 -10.88 2.80 0.33
C HIS A 15 -11.47 1.39 0.34
N GLN A 16 -12.67 1.23 0.90
CA GLN A 16 -13.34 -0.08 0.96
C GLN A 16 -13.66 -0.62 -0.43
N LEU A 17 -14.26 0.21 -1.28
CA LEU A 17 -14.65 -0.21 -2.64
C LEU A 17 -13.43 -0.52 -3.51
N SER A 18 -12.45 0.38 -3.52
CA SER A 18 -11.25 0.19 -4.34
C SER A 18 -10.45 -1.02 -3.87
N GLY A 19 -10.40 -1.26 -2.56
CA GLY A 19 -9.72 -2.43 -2.00
C GLY A 19 -10.36 -3.75 -2.45
N ARG A 20 -11.69 -3.82 -2.46
CA ARG A 20 -12.40 -5.01 -2.93
C ARG A 20 -12.19 -5.27 -4.41
N ILE A 21 -12.27 -4.23 -5.22
CA ILE A 21 -12.05 -4.34 -6.67
C ILE A 21 -10.61 -4.78 -6.96
N PHE A 22 -9.65 -4.17 -6.28
CA PHE A 22 -8.24 -4.50 -6.44
C PHE A 22 -7.97 -5.96 -6.03
N SER A 23 -8.51 -6.39 -4.91
CA SER A 23 -8.36 -7.76 -4.41
C SER A 23 -8.94 -8.79 -5.39
N LYS A 24 -10.10 -8.48 -6.00
CA LYS A 24 -10.68 -9.35 -7.02
C LYS A 24 -9.77 -9.46 -8.24
N LYS A 25 -9.22 -8.35 -8.69
CA LYS A 25 -8.28 -8.35 -9.83
C LYS A 25 -7.02 -9.16 -9.52
N LEU A 26 -6.48 -9.03 -8.32
CA LEU A 26 -5.35 -9.85 -7.88
C LEU A 26 -5.69 -11.34 -7.98
N LYS A 27 -6.87 -11.71 -7.51
CA LYS A 27 -7.34 -13.10 -7.55
C LYS A 27 -7.51 -13.59 -8.97
N ASP A 28 -8.05 -12.77 -9.86
CA ASP A 28 -8.23 -13.10 -11.28
C ASP A 28 -6.89 -13.35 -11.97
N TYR A 29 -5.84 -12.67 -11.56
CA TYR A 29 -4.46 -12.88 -12.03
C TYR A 29 -3.74 -14.00 -11.29
N GLN A 30 -4.44 -14.72 -10.40
CA GLN A 30 -3.88 -15.80 -9.57
C GLN A 30 -2.73 -15.34 -8.67
N ILE A 31 -2.79 -14.08 -8.24
CA ILE A 31 -1.85 -13.52 -7.28
C ILE A 31 -2.39 -13.79 -5.88
N ASP A 32 -1.59 -14.46 -5.05
CA ASP A 32 -1.99 -14.98 -3.74
C ASP A 32 -1.80 -13.96 -2.60
N ILE A 33 -1.99 -12.69 -2.89
CA ILE A 33 -1.98 -11.61 -1.90
C ILE A 33 -3.26 -10.79 -2.04
N ASN A 34 -3.70 -10.19 -0.94
CA ASN A 34 -4.83 -9.26 -0.97
C ASN A 34 -4.34 -7.82 -1.15
N HIS A 35 -5.28 -6.89 -1.25
CA HIS A 35 -4.97 -5.47 -1.44
C HIS A 35 -4.08 -4.90 -0.33
N ALA A 36 -4.35 -5.23 0.93
CA ALA A 36 -3.58 -4.73 2.06
C ALA A 36 -2.14 -5.23 2.03
N GLN A 37 -1.95 -6.52 1.74
CA GLN A 37 -0.62 -7.11 1.57
C GLN A 37 0.11 -6.52 0.37
N GLY A 38 -0.63 -6.22 -0.69
CA GLY A 38 -0.10 -5.59 -1.90
C GLY A 38 0.54 -4.24 -1.62
N ARG A 39 0.03 -3.47 -0.66
CA ARG A 39 0.63 -2.20 -0.27
C ARG A 39 2.03 -2.37 0.30
N ILE A 40 2.24 -3.43 1.08
CA ILE A 40 3.55 -3.75 1.65
C ILE A 40 4.53 -4.10 0.52
N ILE A 41 4.11 -4.97 -0.38
CA ILE A 41 4.93 -5.37 -1.53
C ILE A 41 5.26 -4.16 -2.40
N PHE A 42 4.27 -3.31 -2.66
CA PHE A 42 4.46 -2.08 -3.44
C PHE A 42 5.50 -1.15 -2.80
N ALA A 43 5.43 -0.96 -1.49
CA ALA A 43 6.39 -0.15 -0.76
C ALA A 43 7.81 -0.72 -0.89
N LEU A 44 7.94 -2.05 -0.82
CA LEU A 44 9.22 -2.73 -0.98
C LEU A 44 9.76 -2.66 -2.41
N TRP A 45 8.89 -2.64 -3.43
CA TRP A 45 9.35 -2.42 -4.80
C TRP A 45 9.93 -1.01 -4.98
N LYS A 46 9.42 -0.02 -4.24
CA LYS A 46 10.00 1.33 -4.24
C LYS A 46 11.35 1.36 -3.53
N LYS A 47 11.45 0.68 -2.41
CA LYS A 47 12.68 0.60 -1.62
C LYS A 47 12.70 -0.72 -0.86
N ASP A 48 13.49 -1.65 -1.36
CA ASP A 48 13.67 -2.97 -0.75
C ASP A 48 14.62 -2.89 0.46
N GLN A 49 14.66 -3.95 1.24
CA GLN A 49 15.58 -4.11 2.36
C GLN A 49 15.51 -2.95 3.36
N ILE A 50 14.31 -2.69 3.86
CA ILE A 50 14.07 -1.58 4.80
C ILE A 50 13.70 -2.12 6.20
N PRO A 51 14.03 -1.35 7.25
CA PRO A 51 13.61 -1.68 8.62
C PRO A 51 12.08 -1.69 8.76
N ILE A 52 11.57 -2.56 9.64
CA ILE A 52 10.13 -2.65 9.92
C ILE A 52 9.56 -1.28 10.32
N ASN A 53 10.28 -0.50 11.11
CA ASN A 53 9.81 0.82 11.53
C ASN A 53 9.59 1.76 10.35
N ASP A 54 10.49 1.72 9.37
CA ASP A 54 10.35 2.54 8.16
C ASP A 54 9.19 2.07 7.31
N LEU A 55 8.99 0.76 7.22
CA LEU A 55 7.88 0.18 6.48
C LEU A 55 6.54 0.55 7.12
N SER A 56 6.47 0.58 8.46
CA SER A 56 5.29 1.05 9.19
C SER A 56 4.96 2.50 8.85
N LYS A 57 5.95 3.37 8.80
CA LYS A 57 5.75 4.78 8.42
C LYS A 57 5.31 4.91 6.97
N GLU A 58 5.94 4.18 6.06
CA GLU A 58 5.64 4.24 4.62
C GLU A 58 4.24 3.76 4.31
N THR A 59 3.77 2.72 4.97
CA THR A 59 2.44 2.12 4.75
C THR A 59 1.35 2.73 5.63
N ALA A 60 1.71 3.50 6.64
CA ALA A 60 0.82 4.01 7.69
C ALA A 60 0.10 2.89 8.46
N LEU A 61 0.64 1.68 8.45
CA LEU A 61 0.11 0.55 9.23
C LEU A 61 0.70 0.56 10.63
N SER A 62 -0.12 0.18 11.63
CA SER A 62 0.40 -0.03 12.97
C SER A 62 1.39 -1.20 12.98
N LYS A 63 2.30 -1.20 13.96
CA LYS A 63 3.29 -2.28 14.07
C LYS A 63 2.65 -3.65 14.22
N SER A 64 1.55 -3.75 14.98
CA SER A 64 0.86 -5.03 15.17
C SER A 64 0.21 -5.54 13.88
N SER A 65 -0.49 -4.67 13.14
CA SER A 65 -1.07 -5.03 11.84
C SER A 65 0.00 -5.42 10.84
N LEU A 66 1.07 -4.64 10.78
CA LEU A 66 2.19 -4.90 9.88
C LEU A 66 2.85 -6.25 10.18
N THR A 67 3.13 -6.54 11.45
CA THR A 67 3.74 -7.80 11.86
C THR A 67 2.90 -9.01 11.43
N THR A 68 1.58 -8.93 11.63
CA THR A 68 0.66 -10.00 11.22
C THR A 68 0.71 -10.21 9.70
N MET A 69 0.68 -9.13 8.94
CA MET A 69 0.75 -9.20 7.47
C MET A 69 2.09 -9.74 6.98
N LEU A 70 3.19 -9.32 7.61
CA LEU A 70 4.53 -9.77 7.27
C LEU A 70 4.69 -11.28 7.53
N GLU A 71 4.12 -11.78 8.62
CA GLU A 71 4.13 -13.22 8.91
C GLU A 71 3.45 -14.00 7.79
N ARG A 72 2.31 -13.53 7.31
CA ARG A 72 1.58 -14.18 6.20
C ARG A 72 2.35 -14.11 4.89
N LEU A 73 2.96 -12.96 4.59
CA LEU A 73 3.75 -12.78 3.38
C LEU A 73 5.01 -13.64 3.41
N GLU A 74 5.61 -13.81 4.58
CA GLU A 74 6.78 -14.69 4.76
C GLU A 74 6.39 -16.15 4.55
N LYS A 75 5.26 -16.58 5.12
CA LYS A 75 4.75 -17.95 4.93
C LYS A 75 4.47 -18.26 3.47
N SER A 76 3.92 -17.30 2.73
CA SER A 76 3.64 -17.49 1.30
C SER A 76 4.85 -17.27 0.40
N GLY A 77 6.01 -16.94 0.99
CA GLY A 77 7.27 -16.86 0.26
C GLY A 77 7.54 -15.55 -0.45
N HIS A 78 6.74 -14.50 -0.17
CA HIS A 78 6.90 -13.20 -0.83
C HIS A 78 8.00 -12.35 -0.23
N ILE A 79 8.26 -12.51 1.07
CA ILE A 79 9.28 -11.74 1.79
C ILE A 79 10.09 -12.65 2.70
N ILE A 80 11.24 -12.15 3.12
CA ILE A 80 11.99 -12.68 4.26
C ILE A 80 12.26 -11.55 5.24
N ARG A 81 12.40 -11.89 6.50
CA ARG A 81 12.81 -10.97 7.57
C ARG A 81 14.15 -11.41 8.07
N LYS A 82 15.08 -10.48 8.21
CA LYS A 82 16.43 -10.77 8.73
C LYS A 82 16.86 -9.67 9.69
N GLN A 83 17.78 -10.01 10.60
CA GLN A 83 18.37 -9.01 11.47
C GLN A 83 19.33 -8.13 10.68
N SER A 84 19.38 -6.83 11.04
CA SER A 84 20.39 -5.92 10.50
C SER A 84 21.78 -6.37 10.90
N GLU A 85 22.74 -6.31 9.98
CA GLU A 85 24.14 -6.63 10.27
C GLU A 85 24.79 -5.61 11.19
N THR A 86 24.34 -4.36 11.11
CA THR A 86 24.90 -3.24 11.89
C THR A 86 24.22 -3.06 13.25
N ASP A 87 22.95 -3.46 13.38
CA ASP A 87 22.21 -3.36 14.65
C ASP A 87 21.21 -4.51 14.74
N LYS A 88 21.53 -5.53 15.53
CA LYS A 88 20.72 -6.75 15.68
C LYS A 88 19.34 -6.52 16.29
N ARG A 89 19.08 -5.33 16.84
CA ARG A 89 17.75 -4.96 17.36
C ARG A 89 16.79 -4.61 16.24
N ILE A 90 17.30 -4.37 15.03
CA ILE A 90 16.53 -3.94 13.87
C ILE A 90 16.26 -5.13 12.97
N THR A 91 14.98 -5.33 12.63
CA THR A 91 14.56 -6.33 11.64
C THR A 91 14.38 -5.66 10.28
N ILE A 92 15.02 -6.23 9.27
CA ILE A 92 14.97 -5.77 7.88
C ILE A 92 14.02 -6.67 7.11
N VAL A 93 13.15 -6.08 6.31
CA VAL A 93 12.20 -6.79 5.43
C VAL A 93 12.74 -6.75 4.00
N CYS A 94 12.79 -7.91 3.36
CA CYS A 94 13.34 -8.06 2.02
C CYS A 94 12.36 -8.81 1.11
N LEU A 95 12.30 -8.40 -0.16
CA LEU A 95 11.55 -9.13 -1.18
C LEU A 95 12.28 -10.42 -1.58
N THR A 96 11.52 -11.41 -2.00
CA THR A 96 12.04 -12.65 -2.61
C THR A 96 11.89 -12.58 -4.12
N SER A 97 12.47 -13.55 -4.83
CA SER A 97 12.31 -13.67 -6.29
C SER A 97 10.84 -13.92 -6.68
N LYS A 98 10.06 -14.58 -5.83
CA LYS A 98 8.62 -14.79 -6.06
C LYS A 98 7.89 -13.47 -6.22
N SER A 99 8.16 -12.48 -5.35
CA SER A 99 7.55 -11.15 -5.42
C SER A 99 7.95 -10.43 -6.70
N SER A 100 9.20 -10.57 -7.13
CA SER A 100 9.68 -9.92 -8.35
C SER A 100 8.90 -10.40 -9.58
N SER A 101 8.51 -11.67 -9.62
CA SER A 101 7.75 -12.21 -10.75
C SER A 101 6.31 -11.68 -10.83
N LEU A 102 5.77 -11.17 -9.73
CA LEU A 102 4.42 -10.61 -9.68
C LEU A 102 4.36 -9.15 -10.14
N ARG A 103 5.50 -8.49 -10.21
CA ARG A 103 5.55 -7.03 -10.41
C ARG A 103 4.86 -6.57 -11.69
N SER A 104 5.06 -7.29 -12.79
CA SER A 104 4.47 -6.94 -14.09
C SER A 104 2.94 -6.99 -14.03
N ASP A 105 2.37 -8.07 -13.51
CA ASP A 105 0.92 -8.21 -13.38
C ASP A 105 0.33 -7.21 -12.39
N TYR A 106 1.03 -6.98 -11.28
CA TYR A 106 0.61 -5.99 -10.30
C TYR A 106 0.57 -4.58 -10.90
N GLN A 107 1.55 -4.23 -11.74
CA GLN A 107 1.58 -2.94 -12.42
C GLN A 107 0.40 -2.78 -13.39
N LYS A 108 0.01 -3.85 -14.08
CA LYS A 108 -1.18 -3.83 -14.95
C LYS A 108 -2.45 -3.57 -14.15
N ILE A 109 -2.60 -4.26 -13.03
CA ILE A 109 -3.75 -4.08 -12.13
C ILE A 109 -3.78 -2.64 -11.61
N SER A 110 -2.63 -2.12 -11.18
CA SER A 110 -2.52 -0.74 -10.71
C SER A 110 -2.90 0.27 -11.78
N ALA A 111 -2.47 0.06 -13.02
CA ALA A 111 -2.82 0.92 -14.13
C ALA A 111 -4.33 0.91 -14.40
N ASP A 112 -4.96 -0.27 -14.37
CA ASP A 112 -6.42 -0.40 -14.52
C ASP A 112 -7.16 0.33 -13.40
N MET A 113 -6.66 0.23 -12.18
CA MET A 113 -7.27 0.92 -11.03
C MET A 113 -7.14 2.43 -11.14
N ILE A 114 -6.01 2.93 -11.60
CA ILE A 114 -5.80 4.37 -11.81
C ILE A 114 -6.79 4.89 -12.87
N GLU A 115 -6.94 4.16 -13.96
CA GLU A 115 -7.87 4.53 -15.02
C GLU A 115 -9.32 4.56 -14.51
N LEU A 116 -9.73 3.56 -13.75
CA LEU A 116 -11.06 3.52 -13.14
C LEU A 116 -11.25 4.64 -12.11
N PHE A 117 -10.25 4.83 -11.26
CA PHE A 117 -10.29 5.81 -10.15
C PHE A 117 -10.46 7.24 -10.67
N TYR A 118 -9.74 7.59 -11.73
CA TYR A 118 -9.71 8.93 -12.29
C TYR A 118 -10.55 9.10 -13.57
N LYS A 119 -11.48 8.18 -13.80
CA LYS A 119 -12.37 8.28 -14.95
C LYS A 119 -13.08 9.66 -14.95
N ASP A 120 -13.09 10.29 -16.12
CA ASP A 120 -13.68 11.61 -16.35
C ASP A 120 -12.99 12.78 -15.64
N PHE A 121 -11.78 12.57 -15.12
CA PHE A 121 -10.93 13.63 -14.56
C PHE A 121 -9.99 14.17 -15.64
N THR A 122 -9.78 15.49 -15.63
CA THR A 122 -8.68 16.08 -16.39
C THR A 122 -7.37 15.90 -15.62
N ASP A 123 -6.23 16.04 -16.27
CA ASP A 123 -4.92 15.95 -15.62
C ASP A 123 -4.79 17.00 -14.51
N ASP A 124 -5.30 18.22 -14.72
CA ASP A 124 -5.29 19.26 -13.69
C ASP A 124 -6.13 18.87 -12.48
N GLU A 125 -7.30 18.27 -12.70
CA GLU A 125 -8.15 17.80 -11.61
C GLU A 125 -7.46 16.70 -10.80
N VAL A 126 -6.77 15.76 -11.46
CA VAL A 126 -5.98 14.72 -10.79
C VAL A 126 -4.90 15.36 -9.93
N SER A 127 -4.14 16.29 -10.48
CA SER A 127 -3.06 16.97 -9.76
C SER A 127 -3.57 17.72 -8.53
N GLN A 128 -4.67 18.45 -8.66
CA GLN A 128 -5.28 19.19 -7.56
C GLN A 128 -5.80 18.26 -6.47
N PHE A 129 -6.43 17.17 -6.88
CA PHE A 129 -6.95 16.17 -5.94
C PHE A 129 -5.80 15.54 -5.14
N GLU A 130 -4.72 15.13 -5.80
CA GLU A 130 -3.58 14.52 -5.13
C GLU A 130 -2.86 15.49 -4.21
N LEU A 131 -2.77 16.78 -4.58
CA LEU A 131 -2.25 17.80 -3.69
C LEU A 131 -3.10 17.94 -2.43
N SER A 132 -4.42 17.90 -2.58
CA SER A 132 -5.35 17.96 -1.45
C SER A 132 -5.19 16.75 -0.52
N LEU A 133 -5.04 15.56 -1.09
CA LEU A 133 -4.78 14.34 -0.30
C LEU A 133 -3.47 14.44 0.46
N LYS A 134 -2.42 14.93 -0.17
CA LYS A 134 -1.11 15.12 0.47
C LYS A 134 -1.19 16.11 1.63
N LYS A 135 -1.99 17.17 1.49
CA LYS A 135 -2.22 18.14 2.55
C LYS A 135 -2.90 17.50 3.76
N ILE A 136 -3.94 16.69 3.52
CA ILE A 136 -4.62 15.95 4.59
C ILE A 136 -3.65 15.01 5.28
N LEU A 137 -2.89 14.24 4.50
CA LEU A 137 -1.92 13.28 5.03
C LEU A 137 -0.88 13.97 5.92
N LYS A 138 -0.36 15.12 5.49
CA LYS A 138 0.58 15.93 6.27
C LYS A 138 -0.03 16.36 7.59
N ASN A 139 -1.28 16.84 7.58
CA ASN A 139 -1.98 17.25 8.80
C ASN A 139 -2.07 16.09 9.80
N LEU A 140 -2.39 14.91 9.32
CA LEU A 140 -2.52 13.73 10.18
C LEU A 140 -1.19 13.24 10.73
N LYS A 141 -0.12 13.33 9.94
CA LYS A 141 1.23 12.95 10.39
C LYS A 141 1.80 13.90 11.45
N ASN A 142 1.38 15.16 11.43
CA ASN A 142 1.86 16.19 12.36
C ASN A 142 0.99 16.32 13.61
N LYS A 143 0.05 15.42 13.81
CA LYS A 143 -0.83 15.42 14.97
C LYS A 143 -0.06 15.09 16.26
#